data_446c95b10af1c1757c8f5b17c7cd1733
#
_entry.id   446c95b10af1c1757c8f5b17c7cd1733
#
_cell.length_a   1.000
_cell.length_b   1.000
_cell.length_c   1.000
_cell.angle_alpha   90.00
_cell.angle_beta   90.00
_cell.angle_gamma   90.00
#
_symmetry.space_group_name_H-M   'P 1'
#
loop_
_entity.id
_entity.type
_entity.pdbx_description
1 polymer ?
#
loop_
_entity_poly.entity_id
_entity_poly.type
_entity_poly.pdbx_seq_one_letter_code
_entity_poly.pdbx_strand_id
1 'polypeptide(L)'
;ITSYLIVGVLADRKLTNAAKIIDKFSKGTLQRNLKSLNFSGESGKSIEITNLPGVNAKAVLVIGLGSNNCKVEFIRSIQNMFKRMRESKESSINLYLPELKAPGVNRAWMWRQISSIGTNADYQYQLRKNVLDGKSLSGATRRVSAQIEGKVTDLDRAHFKQGHAIGKGMNLAKDL
;
A
#
# COMPACT_ATOMS: atom_id res chain seq x y z
N ILE A 1 -4.80 -17.70 -5.47
CA ILE A 1 -5.78 -16.61 -5.32
C ILE A 1 -5.12 -15.52 -4.49
N THR A 2 -5.00 -14.32 -5.03
CA THR A 2 -4.49 -13.17 -4.29
C THR A 2 -5.55 -12.69 -3.31
N SER A 3 -5.23 -12.61 -2.01
CA SER A 3 -6.22 -12.20 -1.02
C SER A 3 -6.64 -10.75 -1.22
N TYR A 4 -5.68 -9.84 -1.41
CA TYR A 4 -5.94 -8.42 -1.62
C TYR A 4 -5.15 -7.86 -2.80
N LEU A 5 -5.83 -7.10 -3.64
CA LEU A 5 -5.26 -6.31 -4.71
C LEU A 5 -5.43 -4.83 -4.35
N ILE A 6 -4.34 -4.08 -4.33
CA ILE A 6 -4.36 -2.66 -3.98
C ILE A 6 -3.99 -1.82 -5.19
N VAL A 7 -4.83 -0.85 -5.52
CA VAL A 7 -4.61 0.10 -6.62
C VAL A 7 -4.87 1.52 -6.17
N GLY A 8 -4.13 2.45 -6.78
CA GLY A 8 -4.27 3.87 -6.52
C GLY A 8 -5.27 4.55 -7.46
N VAL A 9 -5.97 5.54 -6.92
CA VAL A 9 -6.79 6.49 -7.67
C VAL A 9 -6.33 7.90 -7.29
N LEU A 10 -6.07 8.73 -8.28
CA LEU A 10 -5.70 10.13 -8.09
C LEU A 10 -6.93 10.99 -7.80
N ALA A 11 -6.69 12.24 -7.40
CA ALA A 11 -7.76 13.23 -7.24
C ALA A 11 -8.68 13.27 -8.47
N ASP A 12 -9.91 13.73 -8.27
CA ASP A 12 -10.96 13.82 -9.30
C ASP A 12 -11.32 12.46 -9.93
N ARG A 13 -11.17 11.38 -9.17
CA ARG A 13 -11.43 9.98 -9.61
C ARG A 13 -10.59 9.54 -10.82
N LYS A 14 -9.45 10.17 -11.04
CA LYS A 14 -8.57 9.80 -12.15
C LYS A 14 -7.90 8.46 -11.86
N LEU A 15 -8.26 7.44 -12.63
CA LEU A 15 -7.72 6.09 -12.50
C LEU A 15 -6.25 6.04 -12.90
N THR A 16 -5.41 5.40 -12.08
CA THR A 16 -4.05 5.01 -12.47
C THR A 16 -4.09 3.91 -13.53
N ASN A 17 -2.98 3.62 -14.18
CA ASN A 17 -2.95 2.59 -15.22
C ASN A 17 -3.36 1.22 -14.68
N ALA A 18 -2.92 0.84 -13.48
CA ALA A 18 -3.36 -0.40 -12.85
C ALA A 18 -4.87 -0.40 -12.57
N ALA A 19 -5.42 0.70 -12.05
CA ALA A 19 -6.86 0.83 -11.82
C ALA A 19 -7.67 0.78 -13.13
N LYS A 20 -7.17 1.35 -14.23
CA LYS A 20 -7.80 1.25 -15.56
C LYS A 20 -7.85 -0.19 -16.08
N ILE A 21 -6.76 -0.95 -15.86
CA ILE A 21 -6.71 -2.36 -16.24
C ILE A 21 -7.80 -3.14 -15.48
N ILE A 22 -7.90 -2.94 -14.16
CA ILE A 22 -8.93 -3.58 -13.34
C ILE A 22 -10.33 -3.15 -13.76
N ASP A 23 -10.54 -1.86 -14.05
CA ASP A 23 -11.82 -1.35 -14.51
C ASP A 23 -12.24 -1.99 -15.84
N LYS A 24 -11.29 -2.16 -16.77
CA LYS A 24 -11.53 -2.86 -18.05
C LYS A 24 -11.93 -4.32 -17.82
N PHE A 25 -11.21 -5.06 -16.97
CA PHE A 25 -11.55 -6.46 -16.65
C PHE A 25 -12.90 -6.57 -15.95
N SER A 26 -13.24 -5.62 -15.09
CA SER A 26 -14.52 -5.56 -14.38
C SER A 26 -15.65 -4.90 -15.21
N LYS A 27 -15.44 -4.67 -16.52
CA LYS A 27 -16.42 -4.06 -17.43
C LYS A 27 -16.98 -2.73 -16.91
N GLY A 28 -16.09 -1.84 -16.40
CA GLY A 28 -16.45 -0.53 -15.87
C GLY A 28 -17.09 -0.55 -14.47
N THR A 29 -17.10 -1.70 -13.81
CA THR A 29 -17.74 -1.83 -12.48
C THR A 29 -16.95 -1.11 -11.42
N LEU A 30 -15.60 -1.09 -11.49
CA LEU A 30 -14.77 -0.34 -10.56
C LEU A 30 -15.16 1.15 -10.57
N GLN A 31 -15.20 1.78 -11.73
CA GLN A 31 -15.52 3.19 -11.86
C GLN A 31 -16.95 3.52 -11.43
N ARG A 32 -17.92 2.65 -11.71
CA ARG A 32 -19.30 2.80 -11.23
C ARG A 32 -19.36 2.78 -9.70
N ASN A 33 -18.66 1.85 -9.05
CA ASN A 33 -18.61 1.76 -7.60
C ASN A 33 -17.94 3.01 -6.97
N LEU A 34 -16.84 3.52 -7.58
CA LEU A 34 -16.21 4.75 -7.11
C LEU A 34 -17.15 5.96 -7.17
N LYS A 35 -17.99 6.03 -8.21
CA LYS A 35 -19.00 7.09 -8.35
C LYS A 35 -20.11 6.94 -7.31
N SER A 36 -20.69 5.74 -7.15
CA SER A 36 -21.79 5.50 -6.23
C SER A 36 -21.40 5.71 -4.76
N LEU A 37 -20.15 5.40 -4.41
CA LEU A 37 -19.59 5.60 -3.08
C LEU A 37 -18.98 7.00 -2.87
N ASN A 38 -19.14 7.91 -3.84
CA ASN A 38 -18.56 9.26 -3.80
C ASN A 38 -17.06 9.30 -3.46
N PHE A 39 -16.30 8.30 -3.90
CA PHE A 39 -14.87 8.25 -3.69
C PHE A 39 -14.14 9.16 -4.67
N SER A 40 -13.54 10.24 -4.19
CA SER A 40 -12.88 11.27 -4.99
C SER A 40 -11.40 10.97 -5.29
N GLY A 41 -10.79 10.01 -4.60
CA GLY A 41 -9.34 9.75 -4.70
C GLY A 41 -8.49 10.64 -3.78
N GLU A 42 -9.10 11.29 -2.79
CA GLU A 42 -8.38 12.10 -1.80
C GLU A 42 -7.32 11.28 -1.06
N SER A 43 -6.18 11.92 -0.81
CA SER A 43 -5.05 11.32 -0.10
C SER A 43 -5.45 10.80 1.28
N GLY A 44 -5.05 9.58 1.56
CA GLY A 44 -5.29 8.91 2.84
C GLY A 44 -6.68 8.28 2.97
N LYS A 45 -7.60 8.49 2.03
CA LYS A 45 -8.86 7.75 1.99
C LYS A 45 -8.67 6.41 1.26
N SER A 46 -9.45 5.42 1.64
CA SER A 46 -9.48 4.13 0.96
C SER A 46 -10.85 3.51 1.03
N ILE A 47 -11.21 2.74 0.02
CA ILE A 47 -12.41 1.92 0.01
C ILE A 47 -12.07 0.50 -0.42
N GLU A 48 -12.82 -0.44 0.10
CA GLU A 48 -12.70 -1.85 -0.26
C GLU A 48 -13.89 -2.25 -1.12
N ILE A 49 -13.61 -2.88 -2.24
CA ILE A 49 -14.60 -3.38 -3.17
C ILE A 49 -14.41 -4.87 -3.30
N THR A 50 -15.43 -5.63 -2.92
CA THR A 50 -15.47 -7.07 -3.04
C THR A 50 -16.21 -7.50 -4.31
N ASN A 51 -15.96 -8.72 -4.76
CA ASN A 51 -16.70 -9.34 -5.87
C ASN A 51 -16.70 -8.54 -7.18
N LEU A 52 -15.55 -7.96 -7.55
CA LEU A 52 -15.39 -7.32 -8.85
C LEU A 52 -15.41 -8.38 -9.97
N PRO A 53 -16.34 -8.31 -10.93
CA PRO A 53 -16.40 -9.26 -12.03
C PRO A 53 -15.08 -9.32 -12.80
N GLY A 54 -14.62 -10.51 -13.19
CA GLY A 54 -13.41 -10.70 -13.99
C GLY A 54 -12.09 -10.44 -13.25
N VAL A 55 -12.14 -10.13 -11.95
CA VAL A 55 -10.94 -9.91 -11.12
C VAL A 55 -10.79 -11.06 -10.13
N ASN A 56 -9.72 -11.83 -10.27
CA ASN A 56 -9.44 -12.98 -9.39
C ASN A 56 -8.73 -12.54 -8.10
N ALA A 57 -9.42 -11.74 -7.30
CA ALA A 57 -8.99 -11.32 -5.98
C ALA A 57 -10.18 -11.34 -5.03
N LYS A 58 -9.93 -11.63 -3.75
CA LYS A 58 -10.97 -11.61 -2.70
C LYS A 58 -11.58 -10.21 -2.57
N ALA A 59 -10.72 -9.20 -2.60
CA ALA A 59 -11.10 -7.80 -2.57
C ALA A 59 -10.09 -6.91 -3.30
N VAL A 60 -10.57 -5.79 -3.79
CA VAL A 60 -9.76 -4.71 -4.33
C VAL A 60 -9.84 -3.52 -3.37
N LEU A 61 -8.72 -3.21 -2.72
CA LEU A 61 -8.59 -2.00 -1.93
C LEU A 61 -8.17 -0.85 -2.83
N VAL A 62 -9.02 0.13 -2.98
CA VAL A 62 -8.71 1.35 -3.71
C VAL A 62 -8.22 2.40 -2.74
N ILE A 63 -7.02 2.92 -2.95
CA ILE A 63 -6.43 3.99 -2.14
C ILE A 63 -6.44 5.30 -2.91
N GLY A 64 -6.85 6.37 -2.21
CA GLY A 64 -6.74 7.72 -2.73
C GLY A 64 -5.30 8.22 -2.59
N LEU A 65 -4.69 8.59 -3.72
CA LEU A 65 -3.33 9.09 -3.78
C LEU A 65 -3.25 10.62 -3.75
N GLY A 66 -4.41 11.29 -3.87
CA GLY A 66 -4.45 12.73 -4.02
C GLY A 66 -3.84 13.17 -5.35
N SER A 67 -3.09 14.24 -5.32
CA SER A 67 -2.38 14.80 -6.46
C SER A 67 -1.13 13.99 -6.78
N ASN A 68 -0.89 13.67 -8.05
CA ASN A 68 0.29 12.89 -8.48
C ASN A 68 1.62 13.67 -8.40
N ASN A 69 1.61 14.88 -7.88
CA ASN A 69 2.78 15.75 -7.76
C ASN A 69 3.09 16.15 -6.30
N CYS A 70 2.49 15.50 -5.31
CA CYS A 70 2.64 15.85 -3.90
C CYS A 70 3.22 14.67 -3.08
N LYS A 71 4.45 14.84 -2.57
CA LYS A 71 5.14 13.86 -1.71
C LYS A 71 4.37 13.54 -0.43
N VAL A 72 3.82 14.57 0.21
CA VAL A 72 3.14 14.44 1.49
C VAL A 72 1.86 13.62 1.33
N GLU A 73 1.11 13.86 0.26
CA GLU A 73 -0.10 13.11 -0.05
C GLU A 73 0.22 11.64 -0.32
N PHE A 74 1.28 11.37 -1.08
CA PHE A 74 1.74 10.01 -1.35
C PHE A 74 2.11 9.28 -0.04
N ILE A 75 2.96 9.90 0.80
CA ILE A 75 3.36 9.32 2.09
C ILE A 75 2.13 9.01 2.95
N ARG A 76 1.20 9.97 3.09
CA ARG A 76 -0.04 9.80 3.85
C ARG A 76 -0.87 8.63 3.34
N SER A 77 -0.99 8.49 2.03
CA SER A 77 -1.75 7.41 1.40
C SER A 77 -1.13 6.04 1.68
N ILE A 78 0.21 5.94 1.59
CA ILE A 78 0.93 4.69 1.88
C ILE A 78 0.87 4.35 3.38
N GLN A 79 1.00 5.33 4.28
CA GLN A 79 0.86 5.11 5.72
C GLN A 79 -0.53 4.58 6.10
N ASN A 80 -1.59 5.23 5.59
CA ASN A 80 -2.96 4.83 5.87
C ASN A 80 -3.31 3.46 5.25
N MET A 81 -2.77 3.17 4.08
CA MET A 81 -2.88 1.85 3.46
C MET A 81 -2.30 0.75 4.36
N PHE A 82 -1.05 0.90 4.81
CA PHE A 82 -0.42 -0.09 5.68
C PHE A 82 -1.11 -0.19 7.04
N LYS A 83 -1.59 0.94 7.62
CA LYS A 83 -2.39 0.93 8.84
C LYS A 83 -3.64 0.08 8.66
N ARG A 84 -4.41 0.30 7.58
CA ARG A 84 -5.61 -0.48 7.26
C ARG A 84 -5.29 -1.96 7.03
N MET A 85 -4.17 -2.24 6.35
CA MET A 85 -3.73 -3.62 6.13
C MET A 85 -3.35 -4.33 7.43
N ARG A 86 -2.80 -3.62 8.41
CA ARG A 86 -2.51 -4.19 9.73
C ARG A 86 -3.78 -4.63 10.45
N GLU A 87 -4.86 -3.89 10.28
CA GLU A 87 -6.17 -4.21 10.87
C GLU A 87 -6.85 -5.39 10.15
N SER A 88 -6.51 -5.61 8.86
CA SER A 88 -6.99 -6.78 8.12
C SER A 88 -6.20 -8.04 8.50
N LYS A 89 -6.85 -9.20 8.49
CA LYS A 89 -6.19 -10.50 8.75
C LYS A 89 -5.59 -11.15 7.49
N GLU A 90 -5.43 -10.37 6.44
CA GLU A 90 -5.00 -10.90 5.14
C GLU A 90 -3.49 -11.16 5.09
N SER A 91 -3.11 -12.33 4.58
CA SER A 91 -1.73 -12.79 4.55
C SER A 91 -0.98 -12.44 3.26
N SER A 92 -1.69 -12.10 2.18
CA SER A 92 -1.10 -11.82 0.86
C SER A 92 -1.69 -10.56 0.24
N ILE A 93 -0.82 -9.61 -0.11
CA ILE A 93 -1.18 -8.29 -0.62
C ILE A 93 -0.37 -8.01 -1.87
N ASN A 94 -1.03 -7.61 -2.95
CA ASN A 94 -0.38 -7.09 -4.16
C ASN A 94 -0.71 -5.61 -4.32
N LEU A 95 0.32 -4.78 -4.28
CA LEU A 95 0.24 -3.32 -4.36
C LEU A 95 0.72 -2.83 -5.73
N TYR A 96 -0.12 -2.08 -6.43
CA TYR A 96 0.21 -1.45 -7.71
C TYR A 96 0.06 0.05 -7.64
N LEU A 97 1.18 0.76 -7.80
CA LEU A 97 1.25 2.23 -7.69
C LEU A 97 1.70 2.86 -9.01
N PRO A 98 1.20 4.06 -9.33
CA PRO A 98 1.74 4.87 -10.42
C PRO A 98 3.10 5.43 -10.01
N GLU A 99 3.87 5.87 -10.98
CA GLU A 99 5.05 6.68 -10.74
C GLU A 99 4.63 8.09 -10.33
N LEU A 100 5.18 8.58 -9.21
CA LEU A 100 4.88 9.91 -8.68
C LEU A 100 5.67 10.98 -9.44
N LYS A 101 4.98 12.01 -9.93
CA LYS A 101 5.55 13.13 -10.71
C LYS A 101 5.82 14.36 -9.85
N ALA A 102 6.41 14.20 -8.66
CA ALA A 102 6.71 15.32 -7.77
C ALA A 102 8.17 15.78 -7.92
N PRO A 103 8.46 17.08 -7.74
CA PRO A 103 9.84 17.56 -7.74
C PRO A 103 10.73 16.84 -6.74
N GLY A 104 11.92 16.44 -7.18
CA GLY A 104 12.89 15.70 -6.36
C GLY A 104 12.43 14.31 -5.92
N VAL A 105 11.45 13.72 -6.59
CA VAL A 105 11.06 12.32 -6.46
C VAL A 105 11.58 11.55 -7.65
N ASN A 106 12.16 10.41 -7.37
CA ASN A 106 12.48 9.40 -8.36
C ASN A 106 11.99 8.02 -7.89
N ARG A 107 12.08 7.06 -8.76
CA ARG A 107 11.66 5.69 -8.51
C ARG A 107 12.37 5.07 -7.28
N ALA A 108 13.65 5.39 -7.10
CA ALA A 108 14.45 4.96 -5.95
C ALA A 108 13.88 5.48 -4.61
N TRP A 109 13.49 6.76 -4.58
CA TRP A 109 12.84 7.37 -3.42
C TRP A 109 11.53 6.66 -3.10
N MET A 110 10.68 6.40 -4.10
CA MET A 110 9.41 5.72 -3.91
C MET A 110 9.59 4.34 -3.29
N TRP A 111 10.53 3.54 -3.80
CA TRP A 111 10.81 2.20 -3.26
C TRP A 111 11.27 2.25 -1.81
N ARG A 112 12.17 3.20 -1.47
CA ARG A 112 12.61 3.39 -0.08
C ARG A 112 11.45 3.79 0.84
N GLN A 113 10.57 4.70 0.40
CA GLN A 113 9.40 5.12 1.21
C GLN A 113 8.42 3.98 1.44
N ILE A 114 8.02 3.27 0.39
CA ILE A 114 7.08 2.14 0.51
C ILE A 114 7.62 1.10 1.50
N SER A 115 8.89 0.74 1.36
CA SER A 115 9.51 -0.29 2.19
C SER A 115 9.71 0.15 3.64
N SER A 116 10.19 1.37 3.88
CA SER A 116 10.40 1.89 5.24
C SER A 116 9.09 2.08 5.99
N ILE A 117 8.06 2.62 5.32
CA ILE A 117 6.72 2.79 5.90
C ILE A 117 6.09 1.43 6.21
N GLY A 118 6.19 0.47 5.29
CA GLY A 118 5.68 -0.89 5.51
C GLY A 118 6.35 -1.57 6.69
N THR A 119 7.67 -1.51 6.78
CA THR A 119 8.43 -2.08 7.90
C THR A 119 8.07 -1.42 9.23
N ASN A 120 7.89 -0.09 9.22
CA ASN A 120 7.50 0.66 10.41
C ASN A 120 6.03 0.39 10.82
N ALA A 121 5.14 0.13 9.87
CA ALA A 121 3.75 -0.18 10.14
C ALA A 121 3.55 -1.56 10.77
N ASP A 122 4.43 -2.51 10.48
CA ASP A 122 4.42 -3.85 11.09
C ASP A 122 5.07 -3.88 12.49
N TYR A 123 5.67 -2.76 12.92
CA TYR A 123 6.28 -2.66 14.24
C TYR A 123 5.23 -2.78 15.35
N GLN A 124 5.49 -3.69 16.29
CA GLN A 124 4.73 -3.85 17.53
C GLN A 124 5.68 -3.60 18.70
N TYR A 125 5.39 -2.55 19.48
CA TYR A 125 6.10 -2.30 20.73
C TYR A 125 5.75 -3.44 21.71
N GLN A 126 6.75 -4.25 22.05
CA GLN A 126 6.61 -5.31 23.05
C GLN A 126 7.02 -4.75 24.41
N LEU A 127 6.06 -4.34 25.22
CA LEU A 127 6.33 -4.10 26.63
C LEU A 127 6.91 -5.38 27.26
N ARG A 128 8.02 -5.25 27.98
CA ARG A 128 8.68 -6.34 28.73
C ARG A 128 7.70 -7.20 29.54
N LYS A 129 6.58 -6.62 29.98
CA LYS A 129 5.49 -7.30 30.67
C LYS A 129 4.86 -8.44 29.88
N ASN A 130 4.74 -8.29 28.55
CA ASN A 130 4.12 -9.33 27.70
C ASN A 130 5.06 -10.52 27.45
N VAL A 131 6.37 -10.31 27.57
CA VAL A 131 7.37 -11.38 27.46
C VAL A 131 7.35 -12.27 28.70
N LEU A 132 7.07 -11.72 29.87
CA LEU A 132 6.95 -12.45 31.13
C LEU A 132 5.67 -13.29 31.20
N ASP A 133 4.61 -12.89 30.50
CA ASP A 133 3.33 -13.61 30.46
C ASP A 133 3.26 -14.74 29.41
N GLY A 134 4.37 -15.04 28.72
CA GLY A 134 4.47 -16.13 27.74
C GLY A 134 3.58 -15.96 26.52
N LYS A 135 2.96 -14.79 26.31
CA LYS A 135 2.17 -14.47 25.13
C LYS A 135 3.07 -14.01 24.02
N SER A 136 3.57 -14.96 23.23
CA SER A 136 4.17 -14.65 21.93
C SER A 136 3.11 -14.01 21.05
N LEU A 137 3.24 -12.70 20.81
CA LEU A 137 2.51 -12.02 19.76
C LEU A 137 3.14 -12.40 18.43
N SER A 138 2.90 -13.62 17.96
CA SER A 138 3.24 -14.02 16.60
C SER A 138 2.31 -13.27 15.65
N GLY A 139 2.72 -12.07 15.25
CA GLY A 139 2.09 -11.38 14.13
C GLY A 139 2.21 -12.27 12.90
N ALA A 140 1.09 -12.64 12.29
CA ALA A 140 1.09 -13.43 11.08
C ALA A 140 2.00 -12.79 10.04
N THR A 141 2.99 -13.53 9.53
CA THR A 141 3.90 -13.04 8.50
C THR A 141 3.10 -12.71 7.24
N ARG A 142 3.05 -11.44 6.88
CA ARG A 142 2.36 -10.98 5.68
C ARG A 142 3.32 -10.95 4.50
N ARG A 143 2.85 -11.45 3.37
CA ARG A 143 3.55 -11.28 2.11
C ARG A 143 3.01 -10.06 1.39
N VAL A 144 3.83 -9.01 1.27
CA VAL A 144 3.52 -7.82 0.49
C VAL A 144 4.35 -7.83 -0.78
N SER A 145 3.69 -7.88 -1.93
CA SER A 145 4.31 -7.69 -3.23
C SER A 145 3.95 -6.30 -3.72
N ALA A 146 4.92 -5.48 -4.04
CA ALA A 146 4.72 -4.13 -4.53
C ALA A 146 5.28 -3.98 -5.95
N GLN A 147 4.56 -3.26 -6.78
CA GLN A 147 4.98 -2.86 -8.12
C GLN A 147 4.67 -1.38 -8.33
N ILE A 148 5.70 -0.61 -8.68
CA ILE A 148 5.55 0.72 -9.27
C ILE A 148 5.45 0.53 -10.77
N GLU A 149 4.67 1.36 -11.43
CA GLU A 149 4.45 1.32 -12.89
C GLU A 149 5.77 1.10 -13.66
N GLY A 150 5.74 0.21 -14.64
CA GLY A 150 6.90 -0.22 -15.39
C GLY A 150 7.53 -1.54 -14.89
N LYS A 151 8.62 -1.95 -15.52
CA LYS A 151 9.33 -3.20 -15.19
C LYS A 151 10.15 -3.01 -13.90
N VAL A 152 10.06 -3.98 -13.00
CA VAL A 152 10.89 -4.01 -11.79
C VAL A 152 12.32 -4.43 -12.15
N THR A 153 13.30 -3.65 -11.72
CA THR A 153 14.73 -3.87 -11.94
C THR A 153 15.42 -4.36 -10.68
N ASP A 154 16.67 -4.82 -10.80
CA ASP A 154 17.49 -5.18 -9.63
C ASP A 154 17.83 -3.95 -8.77
N LEU A 155 17.95 -2.80 -9.41
CA LEU A 155 18.14 -1.52 -8.71
C LEU A 155 16.90 -1.17 -7.84
N ASP A 156 15.70 -1.41 -8.34
CA ASP A 156 14.47 -1.26 -7.55
C ASP A 156 14.46 -2.15 -6.30
N ARG A 157 14.91 -3.40 -6.47
CA ARG A 157 15.05 -4.35 -5.35
C ARG A 157 16.08 -3.88 -4.32
N ALA A 158 17.21 -3.31 -4.77
CA ALA A 158 18.21 -2.73 -3.89
C ALA A 158 17.64 -1.55 -3.09
N HIS A 159 16.91 -0.65 -3.74
CA HIS A 159 16.27 0.49 -3.06
C HIS A 159 15.17 0.05 -2.08
N PHE A 160 14.44 -1.01 -2.40
CA PHE A 160 13.47 -1.60 -1.47
C PHE A 160 14.17 -2.16 -0.22
N LYS A 161 15.30 -2.87 -0.37
CA LYS A 161 16.11 -3.37 0.75
C LYS A 161 16.66 -2.22 1.61
N GLN A 162 17.11 -1.13 1.00
CA GLN A 162 17.54 0.09 1.73
C GLN A 162 16.41 0.66 2.59
N GLY A 163 15.20 0.80 2.03
CA GLY A 163 14.02 1.25 2.76
C GLY A 163 13.69 0.32 3.95
N HIS A 164 13.81 -0.98 3.77
CA HIS A 164 13.61 -1.95 4.85
C HIS A 164 14.62 -1.76 5.99
N ALA A 165 15.90 -1.55 5.66
CA ALA A 165 16.93 -1.27 6.67
C ALA A 165 16.65 0.03 7.44
N ILE A 166 16.21 1.09 6.73
CA ILE A 166 15.79 2.35 7.36
C ILE A 166 14.62 2.11 8.33
N GLY A 167 13.59 1.40 7.91
CA GLY A 167 12.44 1.07 8.76
C GLY A 167 12.82 0.27 10.00
N LYS A 168 13.74 -0.68 9.87
CA LYS A 168 14.28 -1.44 11.01
C LYS A 168 15.05 -0.54 12.00
N GLY A 169 15.89 0.37 11.50
CA GLY A 169 16.59 1.34 12.33
C GLY A 169 15.64 2.26 13.10
N MET A 170 14.57 2.73 12.42
CA MET A 170 13.52 3.52 13.07
C MET A 170 12.79 2.72 14.18
N ASN A 171 12.55 1.43 13.97
CA ASN A 171 11.90 0.58 14.96
C ASN A 171 12.82 0.33 16.16
N LEU A 172 14.11 0.07 15.91
CA LEU A 172 15.11 -0.08 16.98
C LEU A 172 15.17 1.17 17.86
N ALA A 173 15.13 2.36 17.27
CA ALA A 173 15.12 3.62 18.03
C ALA A 173 13.87 3.82 18.90
N LYS A 174 12.79 3.13 18.64
CA LYS A 174 11.56 3.15 19.47
C LYS A 174 11.64 2.18 20.66
N ASP A 175 12.55 1.20 20.59
CA ASP A 175 12.77 0.22 21.65
C ASP A 175 13.73 0.73 22.72
N LEU A 176 14.45 1.85 22.47
CA LEU A 176 15.36 2.52 23.40
C LEU A 176 14.63 3.52 24.27
#